data_b287ce97ee03037f12158e5197a0cbd1
#
_entry.id   b287ce97ee03037f12158e5197a0cbd1
#
_cell.length_a   1.000
_cell.length_b   1.000
_cell.length_c   1.000
_cell.angle_alpha   90.00
_cell.angle_beta   90.00
_cell.angle_gamma   90.00
#
_symmetry.space_group_name_H-M   'P 1'
#
loop_
_entity.id
_entity.type
_entity.pdbx_description
1 polymer ?
#
loop_
_entity_poly.entity_id
_entity_poly.type
_entity_poly.pdbx_seq_one_letter_code
_entity_poly.pdbx_strand_id
1 'polypeptide(L)'
;MYRIGVDIGGMSVKTGIVDENGAIIKKTVTKTDRNTDVVLENIKNDIDKLLSETGTDISEIKGIGVGCPGSVDSEKGEVIYSNNLDWWHFLVVKGLNALTGLKVRVSNDANVAALAETLYGAAKGYKDAIMFTLGTGIGGGIVIDGKIYAGGHSQGAEPGHVTLFVNGEKCSCGRRGCAEMYASATALIKQTKKAMLENKDSKMWDFVGGDIEKVDGRTAFESSKKGDPAAVKVVDTYCMYLSETILNMLNIFRPDAVIIGGGVSAQGDYLLDKVRAYCEKDHYGYILAPKSKMFIAKLGNDAGIIGAAALFE
;
A
#
# COMPACT_ATOMS: atom_id res chain seq x y z
N MET A 1 19.93 12.07 14.43
CA MET A 1 18.78 11.73 15.31
C MET A 1 18.02 10.57 14.71
N TYR A 2 17.62 9.61 15.54
CA TYR A 2 16.84 8.45 15.10
C TYR A 2 15.33 8.69 15.26
N ARG A 3 14.55 7.82 14.64
CA ARG A 3 13.08 7.77 14.76
C ARG A 3 12.68 6.32 14.94
N ILE A 4 11.56 6.10 15.61
CA ILE A 4 10.97 4.77 15.70
C ILE A 4 9.82 4.70 14.72
N GLY A 5 9.83 3.69 13.87
CA GLY A 5 8.73 3.35 12.98
C GLY A 5 8.04 2.08 13.44
N VAL A 6 6.73 2.13 13.56
CA VAL A 6 5.87 0.99 13.91
C VAL A 6 4.90 0.74 12.76
N ASP A 7 4.96 -0.45 12.18
CA ASP A 7 4.04 -0.92 11.13
C ASP A 7 3.11 -1.98 11.74
N ILE A 8 1.89 -1.61 12.03
CA ILE A 8 0.87 -2.51 12.55
C ILE A 8 0.17 -3.18 11.38
N GLY A 9 0.33 -4.49 11.27
CA GLY A 9 -0.39 -5.31 10.30
C GLY A 9 -1.40 -6.25 10.96
N GLY A 10 -2.23 -6.90 10.14
CA GLY A 10 -3.25 -7.83 10.65
C GLY A 10 -2.71 -9.06 11.40
N MET A 11 -1.46 -9.47 11.13
CA MET A 11 -0.84 -10.65 11.74
C MET A 11 0.39 -10.32 12.59
N SER A 12 1.06 -9.21 12.33
CA SER A 12 2.30 -8.82 13.01
C SER A 12 2.44 -7.33 13.11
N VAL A 13 3.05 -6.88 14.19
CA VAL A 13 3.56 -5.53 14.41
C VAL A 13 5.06 -5.57 14.18
N LYS A 14 5.55 -4.67 13.34
CA LYS A 14 6.97 -4.50 13.07
C LYS A 14 7.42 -3.17 13.67
N THR A 15 8.43 -3.20 14.51
CA THR A 15 9.01 -2.00 15.14
C THR A 15 10.46 -1.88 14.71
N GLY A 16 10.90 -0.67 14.34
CA GLY A 16 12.28 -0.44 13.91
C GLY A 16 12.81 0.93 14.29
N ILE A 17 14.13 1.00 14.52
CA ILE A 17 14.87 2.25 14.63
C ILE A 17 15.36 2.63 13.25
N VAL A 18 15.02 3.85 12.81
CA VAL A 18 15.30 4.38 11.47
C VAL A 18 16.14 5.65 11.61
N ASP A 19 17.20 5.76 10.81
CA ASP A 19 18.05 6.95 10.76
C ASP A 19 17.42 8.09 9.93
N GLU A 20 18.13 9.19 9.84
CA GLU A 20 17.73 10.36 9.06
C GLU A 20 17.69 10.13 7.54
N ASN A 21 18.36 9.10 7.04
CA ASN A 21 18.39 8.72 5.64
C ASN A 21 17.33 7.68 5.27
N GLY A 22 16.49 7.28 6.23
CA GLY A 22 15.48 6.23 6.05
C GLY A 22 16.05 4.80 6.15
N ALA A 23 17.29 4.62 6.57
CA ALA A 23 17.86 3.29 6.77
C ALA A 23 17.41 2.70 8.11
N ILE A 24 16.96 1.44 8.08
CA ILE A 24 16.60 0.70 9.29
C ILE A 24 17.89 0.21 9.97
N ILE A 25 18.17 0.72 11.15
CA ILE A 25 19.33 0.29 11.96
C ILE A 25 19.07 -1.11 12.52
N LYS A 26 17.89 -1.30 13.10
CA LYS A 26 17.46 -2.59 13.63
C LYS A 26 15.94 -2.63 13.68
N LYS A 27 15.36 -3.81 13.52
CA LYS A 27 13.92 -4.05 13.63
C LYS A 27 13.61 -5.34 14.35
N THR A 28 12.41 -5.41 14.91
CA THR A 28 11.83 -6.61 15.51
C THR A 28 10.40 -6.81 14.99
N VAL A 29 9.88 -8.01 15.19
CA VAL A 29 8.54 -8.40 14.75
C VAL A 29 7.85 -9.11 15.88
N THR A 30 6.67 -8.63 16.26
CA THR A 30 5.82 -9.22 17.30
C THR A 30 4.45 -9.56 16.71
N LYS A 31 3.78 -10.59 17.22
CA LYS A 31 2.44 -10.96 16.76
C LYS A 31 1.45 -9.87 17.15
N THR A 32 0.55 -9.51 16.22
CA THR A 32 -0.56 -8.59 16.52
C THR A 32 -1.56 -9.26 17.44
N ASP A 33 -1.96 -8.59 18.50
CA ASP A 33 -3.05 -9.00 19.39
C ASP A 33 -4.34 -8.22 19.05
N ARG A 34 -5.49 -8.77 19.41
CA ARG A 34 -6.76 -8.05 19.30
C ARG A 34 -6.99 -7.07 20.45
N ASN A 35 -6.36 -7.33 21.60
CA ASN A 35 -6.38 -6.42 22.73
C ASN A 35 -5.37 -5.26 22.49
N THR A 36 -5.88 -4.06 22.38
CA THR A 36 -5.10 -2.85 22.10
C THR A 36 -4.09 -2.51 23.20
N ASP A 37 -4.39 -2.82 24.47
CA ASP A 37 -3.46 -2.58 25.57
C ASP A 37 -2.25 -3.52 25.48
N VAL A 38 -2.48 -4.78 25.12
CA VAL A 38 -1.39 -5.74 24.87
C VAL A 38 -0.52 -5.29 23.69
N VAL A 39 -1.14 -4.73 22.62
CA VAL A 39 -0.38 -4.19 21.49
C VAL A 39 0.49 -3.02 21.92
N LEU A 40 -0.02 -2.08 22.72
CA LEU A 40 0.76 -0.96 23.23
C LEU A 40 1.95 -1.41 24.07
N GLU A 41 1.74 -2.36 24.98
CA GLU A 41 2.80 -2.94 25.81
C GLU A 41 3.86 -3.69 24.97
N ASN A 42 3.42 -4.47 23.98
CA ASN A 42 4.33 -5.15 23.06
C ASN A 42 5.20 -4.16 22.28
N ILE A 43 4.60 -3.08 21.75
CA ILE A 43 5.36 -2.03 21.06
C ILE A 43 6.37 -1.38 22.00
N LYS A 44 5.99 -1.08 23.24
CA LYS A 44 6.89 -0.52 24.24
C LYS A 44 8.06 -1.46 24.53
N ASN A 45 7.80 -2.75 24.73
CA ASN A 45 8.82 -3.77 24.97
C ASN A 45 9.75 -3.94 23.77
N ASP A 46 9.21 -3.90 22.54
CA ASP A 46 9.99 -3.93 21.30
C ASP A 46 10.91 -2.72 21.21
N ILE A 47 10.44 -1.52 21.57
CA ILE A 47 11.24 -0.28 21.62
C ILE A 47 12.38 -0.41 22.61
N ASP A 48 12.12 -0.82 23.86
CA ASP A 48 13.12 -0.98 24.89
C ASP A 48 14.21 -1.98 24.49
N LYS A 49 13.79 -3.10 23.92
CA LYS A 49 14.69 -4.12 23.37
C LYS A 49 15.59 -3.53 22.29
N LEU A 50 15.01 -2.81 21.32
CA LEU A 50 15.77 -2.21 20.21
C LEU A 50 16.77 -1.17 20.69
N LEU A 51 16.39 -0.30 21.63
CA LEU A 51 17.28 0.70 22.24
C LEU A 51 18.43 0.03 22.96
N SER A 52 18.16 -0.99 23.78
CA SER A 52 19.20 -1.75 24.50
C SER A 52 20.15 -2.46 23.53
N GLU A 53 19.62 -3.11 22.49
CA GLU A 53 20.42 -3.89 21.53
C GLU A 53 21.26 -3.04 20.58
N THR A 54 20.89 -1.78 20.37
CA THR A 54 21.63 -0.83 19.52
C THR A 54 22.52 0.12 20.32
N GLY A 55 22.34 0.17 21.64
CA GLY A 55 23.01 1.14 22.50
C GLY A 55 22.53 2.58 22.27
N THR A 56 21.36 2.76 21.63
CA THR A 56 20.79 4.08 21.34
C THR A 56 20.12 4.64 22.59
N ASP A 57 20.49 5.86 22.98
CA ASP A 57 19.81 6.54 24.08
C ASP A 57 18.43 7.07 23.65
N ILE A 58 17.43 6.97 24.52
CA ILE A 58 16.07 7.44 24.22
C ILE A 58 16.01 8.93 23.88
N SER A 59 16.94 9.74 24.40
CA SER A 59 17.05 11.18 24.07
C SER A 59 17.47 11.44 22.62
N GLU A 60 18.04 10.44 21.94
CA GLU A 60 18.37 10.51 20.51
C GLU A 60 17.18 10.21 19.61
N ILE A 61 16.03 9.79 20.19
CA ILE A 61 14.80 9.46 19.46
C ILE A 61 13.93 10.71 19.31
N LYS A 62 13.68 11.13 18.08
CA LYS A 62 12.83 12.29 17.76
C LYS A 62 11.34 12.03 18.06
N GLY A 63 10.88 10.77 17.88
CA GLY A 63 9.52 10.34 18.13
C GLY A 63 9.20 8.97 17.55
N ILE A 64 7.97 8.52 17.79
CA ILE A 64 7.40 7.25 17.32
C ILE A 64 6.35 7.53 16.27
N GLY A 65 6.57 7.09 15.04
CA GLY A 65 5.54 7.06 14.01
C GLY A 65 4.87 5.69 13.96
N VAL A 66 3.57 5.68 13.70
CA VAL A 66 2.76 4.46 13.61
C VAL A 66 2.01 4.43 12.30
N GLY A 67 2.17 3.37 11.52
CA GLY A 67 1.31 3.00 10.39
C GLY A 67 0.31 1.94 10.86
N CYS A 68 -1.00 2.17 10.62
CA CYS A 68 -2.04 1.25 11.07
C CYS A 68 -3.11 1.08 9.99
N PRO A 69 -3.57 -0.16 9.73
CA PRO A 69 -4.65 -0.39 8.77
C PRO A 69 -5.99 0.11 9.30
N GLY A 70 -6.81 0.61 8.40
CA GLY A 70 -8.16 1.10 8.69
C GLY A 70 -8.29 2.61 8.62
N SER A 71 -9.38 3.11 9.20
CA SER A 71 -9.72 4.53 9.27
C SER A 71 -8.98 5.17 10.43
N VAL A 72 -8.04 6.07 10.13
CA VAL A 72 -7.16 6.72 11.11
C VAL A 72 -7.43 8.22 11.13
N ASP A 73 -7.71 8.79 12.30
CA ASP A 73 -7.72 10.23 12.54
C ASP A 73 -6.34 10.65 13.06
N SER A 74 -5.50 11.12 12.16
CA SER A 74 -4.12 11.51 12.49
C SER A 74 -4.04 12.75 13.41
N GLU A 75 -5.05 13.62 13.39
CA GLU A 75 -5.11 14.83 14.24
C GLU A 75 -5.45 14.46 15.68
N LYS A 76 -6.42 13.56 15.87
CA LYS A 76 -6.77 13.04 17.21
C LYS A 76 -5.82 11.95 17.70
N GLY A 77 -5.03 11.37 16.82
CA GLY A 77 -4.13 10.27 17.16
C GLY A 77 -4.84 8.96 17.45
N GLU A 78 -5.91 8.69 16.70
CA GLU A 78 -6.86 7.60 16.94
C GLU A 78 -7.02 6.72 15.69
N VAL A 79 -7.06 5.40 15.89
CA VAL A 79 -7.60 4.47 14.91
C VAL A 79 -9.10 4.37 15.18
N ILE A 80 -9.91 5.05 14.35
CA ILE A 80 -11.36 5.08 14.52
C ILE A 80 -11.95 3.69 14.38
N TYR A 81 -11.46 2.97 13.35
CA TYR A 81 -11.93 1.62 13.03
C TYR A 81 -10.89 0.86 12.19
N SER A 82 -10.63 -0.39 12.56
CA SER A 82 -9.84 -1.33 11.77
C SER A 82 -10.57 -2.66 11.67
N ASN A 83 -11.17 -2.94 10.49
CA ASN A 83 -11.97 -4.15 10.26
C ASN A 83 -11.18 -5.45 10.48
N ASN A 84 -9.93 -5.48 10.01
CA ASN A 84 -9.10 -6.68 10.07
C ASN A 84 -8.65 -7.04 11.49
N LEU A 85 -8.62 -6.04 12.38
CA LEU A 85 -8.17 -6.16 13.77
C LEU A 85 -9.33 -6.13 14.76
N ASP A 86 -10.54 -5.81 14.29
CA ASP A 86 -11.73 -5.62 15.14
C ASP A 86 -11.51 -4.55 16.21
N TRP A 87 -10.80 -3.47 15.84
CA TRP A 87 -10.54 -2.36 16.73
C TRP A 87 -11.47 -1.19 16.47
N TRP A 88 -11.87 -0.57 17.56
CA TRP A 88 -12.73 0.60 17.58
C TRP A 88 -12.17 1.62 18.55
N HIS A 89 -12.05 2.86 18.11
CA HIS A 89 -11.62 4.00 18.95
C HIS A 89 -10.30 3.74 19.71
N PHE A 90 -9.31 3.16 19.01
CA PHE A 90 -8.00 2.88 19.59
C PHE A 90 -7.14 4.14 19.64
N LEU A 91 -6.94 4.68 20.87
CA LEU A 91 -6.19 5.91 21.15
C LEU A 91 -4.66 5.62 21.16
N VAL A 92 -4.12 5.18 20.03
CA VAL A 92 -2.74 4.70 19.91
C VAL A 92 -1.70 5.76 20.29
N VAL A 93 -1.91 7.02 19.89
CA VAL A 93 -0.99 8.12 20.22
C VAL A 93 -0.95 8.38 21.72
N LYS A 94 -2.10 8.47 22.36
CA LYS A 94 -2.21 8.69 23.82
C LYS A 94 -1.57 7.53 24.60
N GLY A 95 -1.87 6.28 24.19
CA GLY A 95 -1.34 5.09 24.84
C GLY A 95 0.18 5.00 24.78
N LEU A 96 0.76 5.09 23.58
CA LEU A 96 2.22 5.02 23.43
C LEU A 96 2.94 6.21 24.05
N ASN A 97 2.37 7.43 23.98
CA ASN A 97 2.95 8.58 24.65
C ASN A 97 3.00 8.39 26.19
N ALA A 98 1.93 7.86 26.78
CA ALA A 98 1.88 7.57 28.22
C ALA A 98 2.93 6.53 28.66
N LEU A 99 3.18 5.50 27.83
CA LEU A 99 4.12 4.43 28.13
C LEU A 99 5.60 4.80 27.89
N THR A 100 5.87 5.69 26.92
CA THR A 100 7.24 5.96 26.46
C THR A 100 7.73 7.36 26.77
N GLY A 101 6.82 8.32 27.03
CA GLY A 101 7.15 9.75 27.14
C GLY A 101 7.53 10.43 25.81
N LEU A 102 7.61 9.68 24.70
CA LEU A 102 8.00 10.20 23.40
C LEU A 102 6.79 10.81 22.66
N LYS A 103 7.07 11.75 21.75
CA LYS A 103 6.06 12.22 20.81
C LYS A 103 5.65 11.08 19.88
N VAL A 104 4.35 10.94 19.64
CA VAL A 104 3.79 9.89 18.78
C VAL A 104 2.95 10.51 17.66
N ARG A 105 3.03 9.96 16.46
CA ARG A 105 2.16 10.29 15.32
C ARG A 105 1.64 9.00 14.70
N VAL A 106 0.43 9.05 14.16
CA VAL A 106 -0.19 7.90 13.48
C VAL A 106 -0.75 8.30 12.13
N SER A 107 -0.68 7.39 11.17
CA SER A 107 -1.37 7.50 9.89
C SER A 107 -1.80 6.12 9.38
N ASN A 108 -2.59 6.09 8.31
CA ASN A 108 -2.93 4.85 7.65
C ASN A 108 -1.69 4.17 7.05
N ASP A 109 -1.67 2.83 7.00
CA ASP A 109 -0.56 2.00 6.53
C ASP A 109 -0.17 2.27 5.06
N ALA A 110 -1.14 2.45 4.17
CA ALA A 110 -0.87 2.77 2.76
C ALA A 110 -0.31 4.21 2.61
N ASN A 111 -0.78 5.14 3.43
CA ASN A 111 -0.27 6.51 3.45
C ASN A 111 1.21 6.56 3.89
N VAL A 112 1.58 5.85 4.95
CA VAL A 112 2.99 5.82 5.39
C VAL A 112 3.86 5.09 4.37
N ALA A 113 3.36 4.03 3.73
CA ALA A 113 4.10 3.36 2.66
C ALA A 113 4.35 4.30 1.46
N ALA A 114 3.35 5.09 1.07
CA ALA A 114 3.50 6.10 0.02
C ALA A 114 4.54 7.17 0.39
N LEU A 115 4.53 7.64 1.64
CA LEU A 115 5.51 8.59 2.15
C LEU A 115 6.93 8.01 2.10
N ALA A 116 7.11 6.76 2.54
CA ALA A 116 8.40 6.06 2.49
C ALA A 116 8.96 5.98 1.08
N GLU A 117 8.16 5.51 0.14
CA GLU A 117 8.55 5.36 -1.26
C GLU A 117 8.84 6.71 -1.93
N THR A 118 8.17 7.77 -1.49
CA THR A 118 8.41 9.14 -2.00
C THR A 118 9.72 9.71 -1.46
N LEU A 119 9.99 9.56 -0.17
CA LEU A 119 11.16 10.17 0.46
C LEU A 119 12.44 9.33 0.29
N TYR A 120 12.33 8.01 0.35
CA TYR A 120 13.50 7.10 0.44
C TYR A 120 13.50 5.98 -0.59
N GLY A 121 12.38 5.75 -1.29
CA GLY A 121 12.18 4.61 -2.18
C GLY A 121 12.19 4.94 -3.67
N ALA A 122 11.22 4.40 -4.38
CA ALA A 122 11.14 4.42 -5.84
C ALA A 122 10.94 5.83 -6.42
N ALA A 123 10.29 6.73 -5.68
CA ALA A 123 10.03 8.11 -6.10
C ALA A 123 10.91 9.14 -5.38
N LYS A 124 12.06 8.71 -4.85
CA LYS A 124 13.00 9.63 -4.20
C LYS A 124 13.42 10.75 -5.18
N GLY A 125 13.27 12.00 -4.73
CA GLY A 125 13.57 13.19 -5.52
C GLY A 125 12.33 13.86 -6.14
N TYR A 126 11.15 13.22 -6.04
CA TYR A 126 9.88 13.84 -6.40
C TYR A 126 9.15 14.33 -5.14
N LYS A 127 8.31 15.35 -5.29
CA LYS A 127 7.54 15.92 -4.18
C LYS A 127 6.09 15.46 -4.18
N ASP A 128 5.54 15.27 -5.37
CA ASP A 128 4.16 14.88 -5.55
C ASP A 128 4.10 13.45 -6.10
N ALA A 129 3.55 12.55 -5.30
CA ALA A 129 3.47 11.14 -5.66
C ALA A 129 2.13 10.52 -5.25
N ILE A 130 1.68 9.54 -6.04
CA ILE A 130 0.55 8.69 -5.67
C ILE A 130 1.02 7.24 -5.69
N MET A 131 0.77 6.51 -4.62
CA MET A 131 1.04 5.08 -4.54
C MET A 131 -0.26 4.29 -4.57
N PHE A 132 -0.25 3.20 -5.33
CA PHE A 132 -1.28 2.17 -5.34
C PHE A 132 -0.70 0.89 -4.76
N THR A 133 -1.36 0.30 -3.78
CA THR A 133 -0.97 -1.00 -3.23
C THR A 133 -1.94 -2.07 -3.73
N LEU A 134 -1.45 -2.95 -4.61
CA LEU A 134 -2.24 -4.01 -5.27
C LEU A 134 -2.15 -5.31 -4.49
N GLY A 135 -3.09 -5.50 -3.58
CA GLY A 135 -3.25 -6.69 -2.73
C GLY A 135 -4.64 -7.29 -2.86
N THR A 136 -5.18 -7.83 -1.76
CA THR A 136 -6.57 -8.31 -1.66
C THR A 136 -7.56 -7.25 -2.16
N GLY A 137 -7.30 -5.99 -1.81
CA GLY A 137 -7.95 -4.80 -2.36
C GLY A 137 -6.96 -3.89 -3.07
N ILE A 138 -7.37 -2.63 -3.28
CA ILE A 138 -6.52 -1.54 -3.75
C ILE A 138 -6.47 -0.49 -2.64
N GLY A 139 -5.35 -0.44 -1.93
CA GLY A 139 -5.01 0.69 -1.08
C GLY A 139 -4.26 1.76 -1.85
N GLY A 140 -4.10 2.92 -1.23
CA GLY A 140 -3.29 3.99 -1.81
C GLY A 140 -2.91 5.05 -0.81
N GLY A 141 -1.93 5.85 -1.20
CA GLY A 141 -1.51 7.03 -0.46
C GLY A 141 -1.14 8.14 -1.42
N ILE A 142 -1.47 9.36 -1.03
CA ILE A 142 -1.19 10.56 -1.81
C ILE A 142 -0.21 11.42 -1.01
N VAL A 143 0.88 11.82 -1.67
CA VAL A 143 1.90 12.71 -1.12
C VAL A 143 1.90 13.97 -1.98
N ILE A 144 1.77 15.14 -1.35
CA ILE A 144 1.81 16.45 -1.99
C ILE A 144 2.83 17.29 -1.25
N ASP A 145 3.77 17.89 -2.01
CA ASP A 145 4.88 18.68 -1.46
C ASP A 145 5.65 17.92 -0.35
N GLY A 146 5.86 16.61 -0.56
CA GLY A 146 6.58 15.74 0.36
C GLY A 146 5.80 15.35 1.63
N LYS A 147 4.50 15.64 1.70
CA LYS A 147 3.64 15.36 2.87
C LYS A 147 2.44 14.51 2.50
N ILE A 148 2.01 13.65 3.42
CA ILE A 148 0.79 12.87 3.24
C ILE A 148 -0.42 13.80 3.08
N TYR A 149 -1.17 13.59 2.00
CA TYR A 149 -2.50 14.17 1.83
C TYR A 149 -3.56 13.11 2.18
N ALA A 150 -4.14 13.23 3.34
CA ALA A 150 -5.15 12.29 3.84
C ALA A 150 -6.60 12.81 3.71
N GLY A 151 -6.79 14.00 3.11
CA GLY A 151 -8.11 14.61 2.98
C GLY A 151 -8.70 15.11 4.32
N GLY A 152 -9.95 15.54 4.28
CA GLY A 152 -10.65 15.98 5.49
C GLY A 152 -10.80 14.85 6.51
N HIS A 153 -10.52 15.15 7.79
CA HIS A 153 -10.57 14.19 8.90
C HIS A 153 -9.67 12.94 8.68
N SER A 154 -8.64 13.05 7.84
CA SER A 154 -7.75 11.94 7.46
C SER A 154 -8.47 10.72 6.84
N GLN A 155 -9.63 10.95 6.19
CA GLN A 155 -10.49 9.89 5.63
C GLN A 155 -10.52 9.86 4.10
N GLY A 156 -9.65 10.63 3.46
CA GLY A 156 -9.52 10.68 2.00
C GLY A 156 -8.42 9.76 1.47
N ALA A 157 -8.04 10.00 0.20
CA ALA A 157 -6.98 9.26 -0.49
C ALA A 157 -7.26 7.76 -0.67
N GLU A 158 -8.51 7.39 -0.96
CA GLU A 158 -8.99 6.03 -1.20
C GLU A 158 -9.16 5.74 -2.71
N PRO A 159 -8.06 5.61 -3.48
CA PRO A 159 -8.12 5.48 -4.93
C PRO A 159 -8.76 4.18 -5.41
N GLY A 160 -8.76 3.13 -4.58
CA GLY A 160 -9.42 1.85 -4.88
C GLY A 160 -10.94 1.96 -4.92
N HIS A 161 -11.52 2.99 -4.30
CA HIS A 161 -12.97 3.17 -4.21
C HIS A 161 -13.53 4.22 -5.19
N VAL A 162 -12.73 4.72 -6.13
CA VAL A 162 -13.25 5.48 -7.27
C VAL A 162 -14.08 4.56 -8.17
N THR A 163 -15.17 5.09 -8.74
CA THR A 163 -16.06 4.29 -9.58
C THR A 163 -15.50 4.18 -10.99
N LEU A 164 -15.21 2.97 -11.46
CA LEU A 164 -14.91 2.68 -12.86
C LEU A 164 -16.19 2.37 -13.65
N PHE A 165 -17.14 1.65 -13.05
CA PHE A 165 -18.37 1.26 -13.71
C PHE A 165 -19.59 1.63 -12.89
N VAL A 166 -20.41 2.53 -13.39
CA VAL A 166 -21.70 2.86 -12.77
C VAL A 166 -22.57 1.60 -12.73
N ASN A 167 -23.12 1.27 -11.56
CA ASN A 167 -23.90 0.04 -11.31
C ASN A 167 -23.14 -1.27 -11.52
N GLY A 168 -21.81 -1.24 -11.51
CA GLY A 168 -20.96 -2.43 -11.64
C GLY A 168 -20.98 -3.36 -10.42
N GLU A 169 -19.92 -4.14 -10.25
CA GLU A 169 -19.74 -5.13 -9.16
C GLU A 169 -19.93 -4.49 -7.78
N LYS A 170 -20.57 -5.23 -6.86
CA LYS A 170 -20.73 -4.77 -5.47
C LYS A 170 -19.40 -4.77 -4.75
N CYS A 171 -19.03 -3.66 -4.14
CA CYS A 171 -17.83 -3.50 -3.33
C CYS A 171 -18.14 -3.65 -1.84
N SER A 172 -17.14 -4.10 -1.07
CA SER A 172 -17.20 -4.22 0.40
C SER A 172 -17.47 -2.89 1.10
N CYS A 173 -17.09 -1.76 0.49
CA CYS A 173 -17.38 -0.40 1.01
C CYS A 173 -18.85 0.01 0.93
N GLY A 174 -19.73 -0.86 0.41
CA GLY A 174 -21.17 -0.60 0.25
C GLY A 174 -21.56 -0.01 -1.10
N ARG A 175 -20.62 0.51 -1.90
CA ARG A 175 -20.83 1.06 -3.24
C ARG A 175 -20.81 -0.03 -4.32
N ARG A 176 -20.98 0.40 -5.58
CA ARG A 176 -20.84 -0.47 -6.76
C ARG A 176 -19.86 0.14 -7.75
N GLY A 177 -19.14 -0.74 -8.46
CA GLY A 177 -18.28 -0.36 -9.56
C GLY A 177 -16.94 0.25 -9.16
N CYS A 178 -16.53 0.10 -7.90
CA CYS A 178 -15.22 0.56 -7.43
C CYS A 178 -14.08 -0.08 -8.20
N ALA A 179 -12.99 0.65 -8.44
CA ALA A 179 -11.78 0.18 -9.11
C ALA A 179 -11.22 -1.11 -8.51
N GLU A 180 -11.26 -1.24 -7.19
CA GLU A 180 -10.84 -2.43 -6.45
C GLU A 180 -11.47 -3.72 -6.97
N MET A 181 -12.74 -3.67 -7.40
CA MET A 181 -13.46 -4.84 -7.91
C MET A 181 -12.96 -5.32 -9.27
N TYR A 182 -12.09 -4.54 -9.93
CA TYR A 182 -11.59 -4.81 -11.28
C TYR A 182 -10.08 -4.90 -11.38
N ALA A 183 -9.35 -4.19 -10.52
CA ALA A 183 -7.89 -4.05 -10.59
C ALA A 183 -7.14 -4.45 -9.30
N SER A 184 -7.79 -5.12 -8.34
CA SER A 184 -7.10 -5.76 -7.20
C SER A 184 -6.55 -7.14 -7.57
N ALA A 185 -5.71 -7.73 -6.71
CA ALA A 185 -5.27 -9.13 -6.88
C ALA A 185 -6.46 -10.11 -6.81
N THR A 186 -7.43 -9.87 -5.93
CA THR A 186 -8.67 -10.66 -5.85
C THR A 186 -9.46 -10.59 -7.17
N ALA A 187 -9.56 -9.40 -7.76
CA ALA A 187 -10.22 -9.23 -9.06
C ALA A 187 -9.47 -9.95 -10.19
N LEU A 188 -8.14 -9.89 -10.20
CA LEU A 188 -7.30 -10.63 -11.15
C LEU A 188 -7.53 -12.14 -11.05
N ILE A 189 -7.53 -12.70 -9.84
CA ILE A 189 -7.81 -14.13 -9.60
C ILE A 189 -9.19 -14.50 -10.12
N LYS A 190 -10.23 -13.69 -9.84
CA LYS A 190 -11.60 -13.91 -10.34
C LYS A 190 -11.66 -13.90 -11.87
N GLN A 191 -11.02 -12.94 -12.51
CA GLN A 191 -10.93 -12.82 -13.97
C GLN A 191 -10.18 -14.01 -14.58
N THR A 192 -9.09 -14.44 -13.95
CA THR A 192 -8.29 -15.61 -14.36
C THR A 192 -9.10 -16.88 -14.29
N LYS A 193 -9.77 -17.17 -13.15
CA LYS A 193 -10.64 -18.35 -13.00
C LYS A 193 -11.74 -18.39 -14.07
N LYS A 194 -12.40 -17.22 -14.33
CA LYS A 194 -13.42 -17.12 -15.38
C LYS A 194 -12.84 -17.46 -16.76
N ALA A 195 -11.70 -16.86 -17.13
CA ALA A 195 -11.08 -17.11 -18.43
C ALA A 195 -10.66 -18.58 -18.60
N MET A 196 -10.15 -19.23 -17.55
CA MET A 196 -9.81 -20.65 -17.55
C MET A 196 -11.03 -21.55 -17.80
N LEU A 197 -12.15 -21.24 -17.16
CA LEU A 197 -13.39 -22.01 -17.36
C LEU A 197 -13.94 -21.91 -18.80
N GLU A 198 -13.74 -20.75 -19.44
CA GLU A 198 -14.12 -20.48 -20.84
C GLU A 198 -13.10 -21.04 -21.85
N ASN A 199 -11.83 -21.31 -21.43
CA ASN A 199 -10.73 -21.74 -22.29
C ASN A 199 -10.05 -22.96 -21.70
N LYS A 200 -10.55 -24.16 -22.02
CA LYS A 200 -10.07 -25.43 -21.44
C LYS A 200 -8.64 -25.79 -21.86
N ASP A 201 -8.18 -25.31 -23.01
CA ASP A 201 -6.85 -25.56 -23.58
C ASP A 201 -5.80 -24.49 -23.15
N SER A 202 -6.18 -23.56 -22.27
CA SER A 202 -5.26 -22.52 -21.79
C SER A 202 -4.14 -23.13 -20.93
N LYS A 203 -2.89 -22.64 -21.14
CA LYS A 203 -1.72 -22.99 -20.32
C LYS A 203 -1.84 -22.57 -18.86
N MET A 204 -2.82 -21.77 -18.52
CA MET A 204 -3.14 -21.45 -17.12
C MET A 204 -3.52 -22.69 -16.32
N TRP A 205 -4.16 -23.70 -16.96
CA TRP A 205 -4.45 -24.99 -16.33
C TRP A 205 -3.20 -25.76 -15.96
N ASP A 206 -2.17 -25.77 -16.83
CA ASP A 206 -0.88 -26.40 -16.55
C ASP A 206 -0.19 -25.73 -15.37
N PHE A 207 -0.25 -24.39 -15.30
CA PHE A 207 0.37 -23.61 -14.23
C PHE A 207 -0.15 -24.01 -12.84
N VAL A 208 -1.43 -24.32 -12.74
CA VAL A 208 -2.08 -24.69 -11.46
C VAL A 208 -2.23 -26.21 -11.28
N GLY A 209 -1.66 -27.02 -12.19
CA GLY A 209 -1.74 -28.49 -12.15
C GLY A 209 -3.17 -29.03 -12.27
N GLY A 210 -4.02 -28.36 -13.06
CA GLY A 210 -5.42 -28.71 -13.27
C GLY A 210 -6.38 -28.29 -12.17
N ASP A 211 -5.89 -27.68 -11.08
CA ASP A 211 -6.69 -27.32 -9.91
C ASP A 211 -7.01 -25.80 -9.90
N ILE A 212 -8.24 -25.43 -10.22
CA ILE A 212 -8.68 -24.04 -10.30
C ILE A 212 -8.60 -23.30 -8.95
N GLU A 213 -8.61 -24.01 -7.82
CA GLU A 213 -8.51 -23.39 -6.51
C GLU A 213 -7.07 -22.92 -6.20
N LYS A 214 -6.08 -23.40 -6.94
CA LYS A 214 -4.69 -22.93 -6.85
C LYS A 214 -4.39 -21.68 -7.68
N VAL A 215 -5.38 -21.12 -8.36
CA VAL A 215 -5.21 -19.86 -9.10
C VAL A 215 -4.85 -18.74 -8.15
N ASP A 216 -3.74 -18.08 -8.44
CA ASP A 216 -3.20 -16.95 -7.69
C ASP A 216 -2.94 -15.72 -8.61
N GLY A 217 -2.42 -14.63 -8.05
CA GLY A 217 -2.10 -13.41 -8.80
C GLY A 217 -1.00 -13.57 -9.86
N ARG A 218 -0.27 -14.71 -9.90
CA ARG A 218 0.79 -14.98 -10.88
C ARG A 218 0.27 -15.79 -12.07
N THR A 219 -0.79 -16.56 -11.89
CA THR A 219 -1.27 -17.56 -12.87
C THR A 219 -1.45 -16.96 -14.27
N ALA A 220 -2.22 -15.88 -14.39
CA ALA A 220 -2.44 -15.22 -15.69
C ALA A 220 -1.15 -14.59 -16.23
N PHE A 221 -0.37 -13.90 -15.40
CA PHE A 221 0.87 -13.25 -15.82
C PHE A 221 1.90 -14.24 -16.34
N GLU A 222 2.17 -15.34 -15.62
CA GLU A 222 3.16 -16.34 -16.03
C GLU A 222 2.75 -17.08 -17.30
N SER A 223 1.45 -17.35 -17.49
CA SER A 223 0.92 -17.95 -18.70
C SER A 223 0.91 -16.97 -19.88
N SER A 224 0.63 -15.69 -19.62
CA SER A 224 0.70 -14.61 -20.62
C SER A 224 2.12 -14.42 -21.16
N LYS A 225 3.14 -14.44 -20.29
CA LYS A 225 4.56 -14.39 -20.68
C LYS A 225 4.97 -15.56 -21.58
N LYS A 226 4.26 -16.70 -21.49
CA LYS A 226 4.44 -17.89 -22.35
C LYS A 226 3.58 -17.84 -23.63
N GLY A 227 2.90 -16.72 -23.89
CA GLY A 227 2.11 -16.49 -25.10
C GLY A 227 0.73 -17.17 -25.11
N ASP A 228 0.17 -17.54 -23.94
CA ASP A 228 -1.20 -18.05 -23.86
C ASP A 228 -2.22 -16.96 -24.21
N PRO A 229 -3.07 -17.11 -25.25
CA PRO A 229 -3.96 -16.03 -25.69
C PRO A 229 -5.02 -15.64 -24.66
N ALA A 230 -5.55 -16.61 -23.91
CA ALA A 230 -6.55 -16.34 -22.89
C ALA A 230 -5.92 -15.57 -21.71
N ALA A 231 -4.71 -15.97 -21.29
CA ALA A 231 -3.97 -15.28 -20.25
C ALA A 231 -3.55 -13.87 -20.67
N VAL A 232 -3.10 -13.68 -21.92
CA VAL A 232 -2.79 -12.34 -22.49
C VAL A 232 -4.01 -11.43 -22.36
N LYS A 233 -5.19 -11.91 -22.77
CA LYS A 233 -6.43 -11.14 -22.68
C LYS A 233 -6.80 -10.78 -21.24
N VAL A 234 -6.59 -11.69 -20.27
CA VAL A 234 -6.82 -11.39 -18.84
C VAL A 234 -5.88 -10.29 -18.37
N VAL A 235 -4.57 -10.42 -18.65
CA VAL A 235 -3.56 -9.44 -18.23
C VAL A 235 -3.81 -8.07 -18.87
N ASP A 236 -4.12 -8.02 -20.16
CA ASP A 236 -4.40 -6.76 -20.85
C ASP A 236 -5.65 -6.06 -20.30
N THR A 237 -6.71 -6.83 -20.02
CA THR A 237 -7.93 -6.30 -19.38
C THR A 237 -7.65 -5.78 -17.97
N TYR A 238 -6.90 -6.52 -17.18
CA TYR A 238 -6.49 -6.11 -15.83
C TYR A 238 -5.65 -4.82 -15.87
N CYS A 239 -4.65 -4.76 -16.75
CA CYS A 239 -3.82 -3.57 -16.91
C CYS A 239 -4.63 -2.37 -17.39
N MET A 240 -5.60 -2.56 -18.27
CA MET A 240 -6.54 -1.51 -18.68
C MET A 240 -7.31 -0.94 -17.48
N TYR A 241 -7.93 -1.79 -16.64
CA TYR A 241 -8.66 -1.32 -15.46
C TYR A 241 -7.77 -0.59 -14.45
N LEU A 242 -6.55 -1.09 -14.24
CA LEU A 242 -5.57 -0.42 -13.39
C LEU A 242 -5.18 0.94 -13.98
N SER A 243 -4.96 1.00 -15.28
CA SER A 243 -4.61 2.24 -15.98
C SER A 243 -5.71 3.28 -15.90
N GLU A 244 -6.99 2.89 -16.06
CA GLU A 244 -8.14 3.80 -15.89
C GLU A 244 -8.19 4.34 -14.45
N THR A 245 -7.90 3.49 -13.46
CA THR A 245 -7.82 3.93 -12.07
C THR A 245 -6.73 4.99 -11.88
N ILE A 246 -5.55 4.74 -12.45
CA ILE A 246 -4.42 5.68 -12.42
C ILE A 246 -4.76 6.97 -13.18
N LEU A 247 -5.36 6.89 -14.37
CA LEU A 247 -5.75 8.05 -15.18
C LEU A 247 -6.72 8.99 -14.45
N ASN A 248 -7.67 8.43 -13.68
CA ASN A 248 -8.53 9.26 -12.84
C ASN A 248 -7.71 10.09 -11.84
N MET A 249 -6.69 9.50 -11.23
CA MET A 249 -5.82 10.22 -10.29
C MET A 249 -4.87 11.19 -11.00
N LEU A 250 -4.37 10.83 -12.18
CA LEU A 250 -3.55 11.74 -13.01
C LEU A 250 -4.33 13.00 -13.40
N ASN A 251 -5.62 12.87 -13.71
CA ASN A 251 -6.45 14.01 -14.08
C ASN A 251 -6.84 14.90 -12.89
N ILE A 252 -6.85 14.37 -11.67
CA ILE A 252 -7.21 15.12 -10.45
C ILE A 252 -5.99 15.78 -9.81
N PHE A 253 -4.89 15.02 -9.65
CA PHE A 253 -3.74 15.43 -8.85
C PHE A 253 -2.50 15.79 -9.69
N ARG A 254 -2.36 15.23 -10.86
CA ARG A 254 -1.19 15.38 -11.73
C ARG A 254 0.15 15.23 -10.99
N PRO A 255 0.37 14.11 -10.29
CA PRO A 255 1.60 13.93 -9.51
C PRO A 255 2.83 13.81 -10.42
N ASP A 256 4.03 14.09 -9.88
CA ASP A 256 5.30 13.84 -10.57
C ASP A 256 5.55 12.35 -10.76
N ALA A 257 5.14 11.55 -9.76
CA ALA A 257 5.38 10.11 -9.72
C ALA A 257 4.13 9.30 -9.37
N VAL A 258 3.98 8.14 -10.01
CA VAL A 258 3.03 7.08 -9.66
C VAL A 258 3.83 5.86 -9.24
N ILE A 259 3.50 5.27 -8.10
CA ILE A 259 4.18 4.11 -7.53
C ILE A 259 3.20 2.95 -7.47
N ILE A 260 3.58 1.79 -7.99
CA ILE A 260 2.80 0.57 -7.92
C ILE A 260 3.48 -0.40 -6.96
N GLY A 261 2.81 -0.70 -5.86
CA GLY A 261 3.25 -1.64 -4.83
C GLY A 261 2.26 -2.78 -4.62
N GLY A 262 2.47 -3.57 -3.56
CA GLY A 262 1.66 -4.74 -3.24
C GLY A 262 2.04 -5.98 -4.04
N GLY A 263 1.36 -7.10 -3.79
CA GLY A 263 1.77 -8.41 -4.32
C GLY A 263 1.81 -8.50 -5.84
N VAL A 264 0.90 -7.80 -6.55
CA VAL A 264 0.87 -7.84 -8.02
C VAL A 264 2.04 -7.08 -8.63
N SER A 265 2.61 -6.09 -7.93
CA SER A 265 3.77 -5.32 -8.40
C SER A 265 5.02 -6.19 -8.62
N ALA A 266 5.07 -7.40 -8.03
CA ALA A 266 6.13 -8.38 -8.27
C ALA A 266 6.24 -8.82 -9.76
N GLN A 267 5.26 -8.50 -10.60
CA GLN A 267 5.33 -8.71 -12.05
C GLN A 267 6.30 -7.74 -12.76
N GLY A 268 6.79 -6.72 -12.06
CA GLY A 268 7.85 -5.83 -12.50
C GLY A 268 7.50 -5.07 -13.78
N ASP A 269 8.49 -4.96 -14.68
CA ASP A 269 8.34 -4.21 -15.93
C ASP A 269 7.25 -4.78 -16.85
N TYR A 270 6.95 -6.08 -16.78
CA TYR A 270 5.88 -6.67 -17.60
C TYR A 270 4.49 -6.05 -17.29
N LEU A 271 4.21 -5.78 -16.02
CA LEU A 271 3.03 -5.01 -15.60
C LEU A 271 3.19 -3.53 -15.95
N LEU A 272 4.33 -2.95 -15.57
CA LEU A 272 4.55 -1.51 -15.60
C LEU A 272 4.53 -0.96 -17.03
N ASP A 273 5.12 -1.65 -18.00
CA ASP A 273 5.16 -1.22 -19.39
C ASP A 273 3.79 -1.23 -20.06
N LYS A 274 2.94 -2.23 -19.73
CA LYS A 274 1.54 -2.25 -20.20
C LYS A 274 0.73 -1.07 -19.64
N VAL A 275 0.89 -0.80 -18.34
CA VAL A 275 0.22 0.33 -17.68
C VAL A 275 0.71 1.67 -18.24
N ARG A 276 2.03 1.83 -18.41
CA ARG A 276 2.62 3.04 -19.02
C ARG A 276 2.07 3.28 -20.42
N ALA A 277 2.12 2.24 -21.27
CA ALA A 277 1.67 2.33 -22.66
C ALA A 277 0.21 2.75 -22.78
N TYR A 278 -0.63 2.33 -21.85
CA TYR A 278 -2.03 2.73 -21.79
C TYR A 278 -2.17 4.18 -21.31
N CYS A 279 -1.59 4.51 -20.16
CA CYS A 279 -1.70 5.86 -19.57
C CYS A 279 -1.08 6.97 -20.44
N GLU A 280 -0.05 6.65 -21.22
CA GLU A 280 0.61 7.64 -22.08
C GLU A 280 -0.27 8.13 -23.22
N LYS A 281 -1.32 7.43 -23.59
CA LYS A 281 -2.21 7.76 -24.72
C LYS A 281 -3.42 8.59 -24.30
N ASP A 282 -3.92 8.40 -23.09
CA ASP A 282 -5.30 8.73 -22.77
C ASP A 282 -5.52 9.76 -21.66
N HIS A 283 -4.46 10.34 -21.04
CA HIS A 283 -4.67 11.37 -20.02
C HIS A 283 -4.84 12.77 -20.63
N TYR A 284 -5.59 13.62 -19.94
CA TYR A 284 -5.80 15.01 -20.35
C TYR A 284 -4.47 15.76 -20.50
N GLY A 285 -4.27 16.41 -21.63
CA GLY A 285 -3.07 17.20 -21.90
C GLY A 285 -1.79 16.39 -22.16
N TYR A 286 -1.88 15.08 -22.43
CA TYR A 286 -0.73 14.18 -22.59
C TYR A 286 0.30 14.61 -23.66
N ILE A 287 -0.11 15.39 -24.66
CA ILE A 287 0.78 15.86 -25.75
C ILE A 287 1.70 16.98 -25.26
N LEU A 288 1.19 17.89 -24.43
CA LEU A 288 1.84 19.15 -24.10
C LEU A 288 2.43 19.21 -22.69
N ALA A 289 1.93 18.40 -21.78
CA ALA A 289 2.35 18.44 -20.38
C ALA A 289 3.41 17.36 -20.07
N PRO A 290 4.32 17.62 -19.12
CA PRO A 290 5.24 16.61 -18.61
C PRO A 290 4.48 15.38 -18.14
N LYS A 291 4.99 14.19 -18.49
CA LYS A 291 4.39 12.92 -18.08
C LYS A 291 4.81 12.57 -16.66
N SER A 292 3.85 12.12 -15.84
CA SER A 292 4.16 11.48 -14.56
C SER A 292 5.04 10.26 -14.75
N LYS A 293 6.07 10.12 -13.94
CA LYS A 293 6.93 8.92 -13.98
C LYS A 293 6.25 7.78 -13.22
N MET A 294 6.40 6.55 -13.70
CA MET A 294 5.79 5.38 -13.07
C MET A 294 6.87 4.41 -12.60
N PHE A 295 6.72 3.89 -11.39
CA PHE A 295 7.70 3.05 -10.72
C PHE A 295 7.04 1.86 -10.05
N ILE A 296 7.79 0.77 -9.91
CA ILE A 296 7.50 -0.29 -8.95
C ILE A 296 8.10 0.10 -7.59
N ALA A 297 7.35 -0.11 -6.51
CA ALA A 297 7.79 0.12 -5.14
C ALA A 297 9.10 -0.65 -4.84
N LYS A 298 10.02 -0.02 -4.11
CA LYS A 298 11.35 -0.59 -3.82
C LYS A 298 11.54 -1.05 -2.39
N LEU A 299 10.84 -0.44 -1.44
CA LEU A 299 11.09 -0.68 0.00
C LEU A 299 10.41 -1.96 0.52
N GLY A 300 9.52 -2.54 -0.28
CA GLY A 300 8.88 -3.81 0.02
C GLY A 300 8.19 -3.82 1.40
N ASN A 301 8.47 -4.85 2.19
CA ASN A 301 7.88 -5.04 3.52
C ASN A 301 8.40 -4.06 4.58
N ASP A 302 9.39 -3.24 4.27
CA ASP A 302 9.97 -2.27 5.19
C ASP A 302 9.39 -0.86 4.99
N ALA A 303 8.62 -0.66 3.92
CA ALA A 303 7.97 0.63 3.61
C ALA A 303 7.12 1.15 4.77
N GLY A 304 6.39 0.26 5.47
CA GLY A 304 5.57 0.63 6.63
C GLY A 304 6.39 1.20 7.79
N ILE A 305 7.50 0.54 8.16
CA ILE A 305 8.41 1.00 9.23
C ILE A 305 9.05 2.35 8.84
N ILE A 306 9.62 2.41 7.64
CA ILE A 306 10.33 3.60 7.14
C ILE A 306 9.38 4.79 7.05
N GLY A 307 8.18 4.57 6.50
CA GLY A 307 7.19 5.62 6.34
C GLY A 307 6.54 6.07 7.63
N ALA A 308 6.32 5.15 8.57
CA ALA A 308 5.90 5.52 9.91
C ALA A 308 6.94 6.42 10.59
N ALA A 309 8.21 6.04 10.56
CA ALA A 309 9.30 6.88 11.08
C ALA A 309 9.36 8.25 10.37
N ALA A 310 9.07 8.29 9.07
CA ALA A 310 9.07 9.51 8.26
C ALA A 310 7.94 10.51 8.62
N LEU A 311 6.96 10.13 9.46
CA LEU A 311 5.99 11.09 10.00
C LEU A 311 6.65 12.19 10.84
N PHE A 312 7.94 12.04 11.18
CA PHE A 312 8.74 13.01 11.91
C PHE A 312 9.79 13.73 11.05
N GLU A 313 9.66 13.69 9.74
CA GLU A 313 10.47 14.50 8.83
C GLU A 313 10.21 16.01 8.92
#